data_423de84022a0ac03fe41a6bd01a237eb
#
_entry.id   423de84022a0ac03fe41a6bd01a237eb
#
_cell.length_a   1.000
_cell.length_b   1.000
_cell.length_c   1.000
_cell.angle_alpha   90.00
_cell.angle_beta   90.00
_cell.angle_gamma   90.00
#
_symmetry.space_group_name_H-M   'P 1'
#
loop_
_entity.id
_entity.type
_entity.pdbx_description
1 polymer ?
#
loop_
_entity_poly.entity_id
_entity_poly.type
_entity_poly.pdbx_seq_one_letter_code
_entity_poly.pdbx_strand_id
1 'polypeptide(L)'
;MPGVDEYVVVRTCNRFEIYVAAVDNSDAKSFFERLTRTIIPTDNISYILEDRESIRHLFRVVCGLDSLIVGEDQIQHQVRECYMKGKAEGHVNGMLSRLFDKAMSVGKRVRTETALNKGAVSVGSAAVELAESRLGSLEGKSITILGAGDIASVIAKNLAGKNLGAVIVT
;
A
#
# COMPACT_ATOMS: atom_id res chain seq x y z
N MET A 1 -16.49 20.01 -3.69
CA MET A 1 -16.23 20.39 -5.09
C MET A 1 -17.46 20.03 -5.91
N PRO A 2 -17.87 20.82 -6.92
CA PRO A 2 -19.05 20.46 -7.69
C PRO A 2 -18.88 19.07 -8.30
N GLY A 3 -19.87 18.21 -8.13
CA GLY A 3 -19.97 16.88 -8.74
C GLY A 3 -19.19 15.73 -8.05
N VAL A 4 -18.35 16.01 -7.07
CA VAL A 4 -17.66 14.98 -6.28
C VAL A 4 -18.13 15.02 -4.84
N ASP A 5 -18.77 13.96 -4.40
CA ASP A 5 -19.36 13.85 -3.07
C ASP A 5 -18.32 13.40 -2.02
N GLU A 6 -17.49 12.44 -2.40
CA GLU A 6 -16.50 11.85 -1.49
C GLU A 6 -15.22 11.52 -2.24
N TYR A 7 -14.08 11.57 -1.55
CA TYR A 7 -12.81 11.05 -2.07
C TYR A 7 -11.90 10.53 -0.96
N VAL A 8 -11.06 9.55 -1.31
CA VAL A 8 -9.98 9.03 -0.48
C VAL A 8 -8.70 9.01 -1.30
N VAL A 9 -7.63 9.58 -0.77
CA VAL A 9 -6.29 9.49 -1.36
C VAL A 9 -5.49 8.42 -0.63
N VAL A 10 -5.13 7.35 -1.34
CA VAL A 10 -4.25 6.29 -0.83
C VAL A 10 -2.86 6.52 -1.36
N ARG A 11 -1.94 6.84 -0.45
CA ARG A 11 -0.53 7.06 -0.78
C ARG A 11 0.35 6.15 0.06
N THR A 12 1.15 5.34 -0.61
CA THR A 12 2.16 4.47 0.00
C THR A 12 3.49 4.65 -0.72
N CYS A 13 4.52 3.89 -0.35
CA CYS A 13 5.80 3.91 -1.06
C CYS A 13 5.70 3.38 -2.51
N ASN A 14 4.68 2.56 -2.83
CA ASN A 14 4.56 1.85 -4.10
C ASN A 14 3.31 2.22 -4.91
N ARG A 15 2.41 3.06 -4.37
CA ARG A 15 1.18 3.46 -5.07
C ARG A 15 0.70 4.83 -4.67
N PHE A 16 0.08 5.49 -5.64
CA PHE A 16 -0.71 6.68 -5.43
C PHE A 16 -2.05 6.47 -6.14
N GLU A 17 -3.13 6.37 -5.38
CA GLU A 17 -4.47 6.09 -5.88
C GLU A 17 -5.45 7.10 -5.30
N ILE A 18 -6.46 7.46 -6.07
CA ILE A 18 -7.53 8.34 -5.63
C ILE A 18 -8.85 7.64 -5.94
N TYR A 19 -9.61 7.37 -4.89
CA TYR A 19 -10.96 6.85 -4.98
C TYR A 19 -11.94 8.00 -4.88
N VAL A 20 -12.84 8.09 -5.82
CA VAL A 20 -13.83 9.18 -5.93
C VAL A 20 -15.22 8.57 -6.01
N ALA A 21 -16.17 9.10 -5.24
CA ALA A 21 -17.59 8.90 -5.46
C ALA A 21 -18.19 10.18 -6.04
N ALA A 22 -18.82 10.05 -7.19
CA ALA A 22 -19.49 11.12 -7.92
C ALA A 22 -20.83 10.61 -8.44
N VAL A 23 -21.79 11.51 -8.60
CA VAL A 23 -23.11 11.18 -9.19
C VAL A 23 -22.96 10.87 -10.68
N ASP A 24 -22.06 11.56 -11.36
CA ASP A 24 -21.80 11.40 -12.79
C ASP A 24 -20.31 11.14 -13.06
N ASN A 25 -20.03 10.20 -13.97
CA ASN A 25 -18.66 9.87 -14.38
C ASN A 25 -17.93 11.05 -15.02
N SER A 26 -18.65 12.01 -15.66
CA SER A 26 -18.07 13.22 -16.19
C SER A 26 -17.49 14.13 -15.12
N ASP A 27 -18.13 14.20 -13.95
CA ASP A 27 -17.67 14.95 -12.78
C ASP A 27 -16.42 14.33 -12.18
N ALA A 28 -16.40 13.00 -12.07
CA ALA A 28 -15.22 12.26 -11.61
C ALA A 28 -14.02 12.49 -12.54
N LYS A 29 -14.21 12.41 -13.86
CA LYS A 29 -13.15 12.69 -14.87
C LYS A 29 -12.64 14.13 -14.78
N SER A 30 -13.54 15.09 -14.71
CA SER A 30 -13.18 16.51 -14.57
C SER A 30 -12.43 16.79 -13.27
N PHE A 31 -12.80 16.12 -12.17
CA PHE A 31 -12.07 16.18 -10.91
C PHE A 31 -10.65 15.63 -11.06
N PHE A 32 -10.53 14.46 -11.68
CA PHE A 32 -9.24 13.80 -11.93
C PHE A 32 -8.32 14.67 -12.79
N GLU A 33 -8.82 15.22 -13.88
CA GLU A 33 -8.06 16.11 -14.76
C GLU A 33 -7.55 17.36 -14.04
N ARG A 34 -8.36 17.98 -13.19
CA ARG A 34 -7.92 19.14 -12.39
C ARG A 34 -6.85 18.76 -11.39
N LEU A 35 -7.03 17.63 -10.71
CA LEU A 35 -6.09 17.17 -9.71
C LEU A 35 -4.74 16.79 -10.33
N THR A 36 -4.76 16.09 -11.45
CA THR A 36 -3.55 15.65 -12.14
C THR A 36 -2.78 16.82 -12.75
N ARG A 37 -3.45 17.82 -13.31
CA ARG A 37 -2.78 19.05 -13.80
C ARG A 37 -2.02 19.78 -12.69
N THR A 38 -2.45 19.64 -11.44
CA THR A 38 -1.87 20.39 -10.31
C THR A 38 -0.81 19.58 -9.56
N ILE A 39 -0.96 18.26 -9.47
CA ILE A 39 -0.19 17.43 -8.53
C ILE A 39 0.66 16.37 -9.24
N ILE A 40 0.20 15.85 -10.39
CA ILE A 40 0.83 14.73 -11.09
C ILE A 40 1.02 15.09 -12.56
N PRO A 41 2.24 15.00 -13.11
CA PRO A 41 2.43 15.07 -14.56
C PRO A 41 1.57 13.98 -15.21
N THR A 42 0.74 14.37 -16.19
CA THR A 42 -0.25 13.50 -16.86
C THR A 42 0.36 12.23 -17.48
N ASP A 43 1.63 12.28 -17.80
CA ASP A 43 2.40 11.17 -18.40
C ASP A 43 2.61 9.98 -17.45
N ASN A 44 2.30 10.15 -16.16
CA ASN A 44 2.49 9.12 -15.12
C ASN A 44 1.18 8.45 -14.66
N ILE A 45 0.03 8.78 -15.25
CA ILE A 45 -1.24 8.09 -14.93
C ILE A 45 -1.25 6.76 -15.68
N SER A 46 -1.21 5.68 -14.93
CA SER A 46 -1.17 4.34 -15.52
C SER A 46 -2.54 3.87 -16.00
N TYR A 47 -3.61 4.14 -15.24
CA TYR A 47 -4.97 3.72 -15.59
C TYR A 47 -6.05 4.42 -14.75
N ILE A 48 -7.27 4.44 -15.26
CA ILE A 48 -8.50 4.83 -14.56
C ILE A 48 -9.43 3.61 -14.53
N LEU A 49 -9.97 3.30 -13.37
CA LEU A 49 -10.96 2.23 -13.19
C LEU A 49 -12.30 2.83 -12.78
N GLU A 50 -13.39 2.31 -13.35
CA GLU A 50 -14.74 2.79 -13.07
C GLU A 50 -15.58 1.68 -12.43
N ASP A 51 -16.59 2.05 -11.64
CA ASP A 51 -17.61 1.19 -11.06
C ASP A 51 -17.06 -0.10 -10.42
N ARG A 52 -17.48 -1.25 -10.95
CA ARG A 52 -17.12 -2.57 -10.43
C ARG A 52 -15.60 -2.82 -10.44
N GLU A 53 -14.90 -2.33 -11.44
CA GLU A 53 -13.45 -2.55 -11.55
C GLU A 53 -12.69 -1.76 -10.47
N SER A 54 -13.11 -0.54 -10.17
CA SER A 54 -12.51 0.25 -9.08
C SER A 54 -12.76 -0.40 -7.71
N ILE A 55 -13.98 -0.93 -7.49
CA ILE A 55 -14.32 -1.68 -6.28
C ILE A 55 -13.45 -2.92 -6.15
N ARG A 56 -13.38 -3.72 -7.21
CA ARG A 56 -12.56 -4.93 -7.25
C ARG A 56 -11.08 -4.64 -6.97
N HIS A 57 -10.56 -3.57 -7.56
CA HIS A 57 -9.19 -3.13 -7.35
C HIS A 57 -8.93 -2.81 -5.86
N LEU A 58 -9.78 -2.01 -5.21
CA LEU A 58 -9.65 -1.71 -3.79
C LEU A 58 -9.60 -2.98 -2.93
N PHE A 59 -10.48 -3.96 -3.20
CA PHE A 59 -10.46 -5.23 -2.46
C PHE A 59 -9.17 -6.00 -2.67
N ARG A 60 -8.63 -6.04 -3.89
CA ARG A 60 -7.34 -6.68 -4.19
C ARG A 60 -6.19 -5.99 -3.46
N VAL A 61 -6.16 -4.65 -3.49
CA VAL A 61 -5.16 -3.84 -2.79
C VAL A 61 -5.19 -4.12 -1.29
N VAL A 62 -6.36 -4.04 -0.66
CA VAL A 62 -6.51 -4.26 0.79
C VAL A 62 -6.15 -5.70 1.19
N CYS A 63 -6.39 -6.67 0.31
CA CYS A 63 -5.96 -8.05 0.53
C CYS A 63 -4.45 -8.28 0.29
N GLY A 64 -3.72 -7.29 -0.22
CA GLY A 64 -2.30 -7.44 -0.56
C GLY A 64 -2.04 -8.22 -1.84
N LEU A 65 -3.07 -8.43 -2.69
CA LEU A 65 -2.94 -9.19 -3.95
C LEU A 65 -2.24 -8.40 -5.05
N ASP A 66 -2.23 -7.07 -4.95
CA ASP A 66 -1.57 -6.15 -5.88
C ASP A 66 -0.32 -5.49 -5.26
N SER A 67 0.19 -6.05 -4.16
CA SER A 67 1.45 -5.62 -3.55
C SER A 67 2.65 -6.28 -4.21
N LEU A 68 3.82 -5.64 -4.12
CA LEU A 68 5.10 -6.23 -4.59
C LEU A 68 5.36 -7.59 -3.94
N ILE A 69 5.01 -7.71 -2.67
CA ILE A 69 5.01 -8.97 -1.93
C ILE A 69 3.56 -9.34 -1.68
N VAL A 70 3.08 -10.34 -2.39
CA VAL A 70 1.69 -10.77 -2.29
C VAL A 70 1.39 -11.24 -0.87
N GLY A 71 0.32 -10.67 -0.29
CA GLY A 71 -0.13 -11.01 1.06
C GLY A 71 0.56 -10.24 2.19
N GLU A 72 1.40 -9.23 1.90
CA GLU A 72 1.97 -8.38 2.95
C GLU A 72 0.88 -7.72 3.81
N ASP A 73 1.13 -7.54 5.09
CA ASP A 73 0.16 -6.97 6.03
C ASP A 73 0.14 -5.44 6.06
N GLN A 74 1.22 -4.79 5.66
CA GLN A 74 1.38 -3.34 5.78
C GLN A 74 0.37 -2.56 4.93
N ILE A 75 0.05 -3.04 3.72
CA ILE A 75 -0.85 -2.33 2.82
C ILE A 75 -2.24 -2.08 3.42
N GLN A 76 -2.81 -3.07 4.15
CA GLN A 76 -4.11 -2.89 4.78
C GLN A 76 -4.07 -1.78 5.83
N HIS A 77 -3.00 -1.72 6.62
CA HIS A 77 -2.82 -0.68 7.61
C HIS A 77 -2.69 0.70 6.97
N GLN A 78 -1.85 0.83 5.94
CA GLN A 78 -1.65 2.08 5.19
C GLN A 78 -2.93 2.57 4.54
N VAL A 79 -3.70 1.69 3.89
CA VAL A 79 -5.00 2.06 3.30
C VAL A 79 -5.98 2.51 4.38
N ARG A 80 -5.98 1.83 5.54
CA ARG A 80 -6.83 2.22 6.68
C ARG A 80 -6.47 3.61 7.20
N GLU A 81 -5.19 3.92 7.35
CA GLU A 81 -4.73 5.25 7.80
C GLU A 81 -5.17 6.35 6.83
N CYS A 82 -4.98 6.14 5.53
CA CYS A 82 -5.44 7.07 4.50
C CYS A 82 -6.96 7.29 4.55
N TYR A 83 -7.72 6.22 4.68
CA TYR A 83 -9.18 6.27 4.81
C TYR A 83 -9.62 7.03 6.07
N MET A 84 -9.02 6.71 7.23
CA MET A 84 -9.35 7.38 8.48
C MET A 84 -9.01 8.87 8.46
N LYS A 85 -7.92 9.25 7.78
CA LYS A 85 -7.56 10.65 7.55
C LYS A 85 -8.62 11.36 6.72
N GLY A 86 -9.04 10.79 5.58
CA GLY A 86 -10.11 11.37 4.75
C GLY A 86 -11.44 11.51 5.50
N LYS A 87 -11.74 10.55 6.39
CA LYS A 87 -12.92 10.61 7.26
C LYS A 87 -12.83 11.73 8.30
N ALA A 88 -11.67 11.89 8.94
CA ALA A 88 -11.43 12.96 9.92
C ALA A 88 -11.47 14.36 9.28
N GLU A 89 -11.06 14.48 8.02
CA GLU A 89 -11.10 15.71 7.23
C GLU A 89 -12.49 16.01 6.62
N GLY A 90 -13.48 15.11 6.82
CA GLY A 90 -14.84 15.29 6.32
C GLY A 90 -15.04 14.97 4.84
N HIS A 91 -14.07 14.34 4.20
CA HIS A 91 -14.10 13.98 2.78
C HIS A 91 -14.79 12.64 2.49
N VAL A 92 -15.14 11.89 3.54
CA VAL A 92 -15.71 10.54 3.44
C VAL A 92 -16.80 10.35 4.47
N ASN A 93 -18.05 10.20 4.02
CA ASN A 93 -19.20 10.10 4.93
C ASN A 93 -20.36 9.18 4.45
N GLY A 94 -20.32 8.67 3.23
CA GLY A 94 -21.41 7.92 2.61
C GLY A 94 -20.97 6.62 1.91
N MET A 95 -20.92 6.65 0.58
CA MET A 95 -20.61 5.48 -0.26
C MET A 95 -19.20 4.94 -0.01
N LEU A 96 -18.20 5.83 -0.05
CA LEU A 96 -16.80 5.41 0.17
C LEU A 96 -16.60 4.91 1.60
N SER A 97 -17.30 5.49 2.60
CA SER A 97 -17.22 4.99 3.97
C SER A 97 -17.62 3.50 4.03
N ARG A 98 -18.78 3.16 3.46
CA ARG A 98 -19.26 1.77 3.43
C ARG A 98 -18.35 0.84 2.63
N LEU A 99 -17.82 1.35 1.51
CA LEU A 99 -16.91 0.60 0.63
C LEU A 99 -15.60 0.25 1.36
N PHE A 100 -14.95 1.25 1.95
CA PHE A 100 -13.69 1.05 2.67
C PHE A 100 -13.87 0.19 3.92
N ASP A 101 -14.93 0.40 4.71
CA ASP A 101 -15.22 -0.45 5.87
C ASP A 101 -15.41 -1.92 5.45
N LYS A 102 -16.13 -2.15 4.34
CA LYS A 102 -16.29 -3.49 3.78
C LYS A 102 -14.97 -4.08 3.28
N ALA A 103 -14.15 -3.29 2.59
CA ALA A 103 -12.84 -3.72 2.12
C ALA A 103 -11.92 -4.12 3.29
N MET A 104 -11.89 -3.32 4.37
CA MET A 104 -11.14 -3.66 5.58
C MET A 104 -11.62 -4.97 6.21
N SER A 105 -12.93 -5.18 6.31
CA SER A 105 -13.52 -6.42 6.82
C SER A 105 -13.12 -7.63 5.97
N VAL A 106 -13.20 -7.51 4.64
CA VAL A 106 -12.81 -8.59 3.72
C VAL A 106 -11.31 -8.87 3.80
N GLY A 107 -10.47 -7.84 3.83
CA GLY A 107 -9.03 -8.03 3.99
C GLY A 107 -8.66 -8.79 5.27
N LYS A 108 -9.33 -8.47 6.38
CA LYS A 108 -9.17 -9.24 7.63
C LYS A 108 -9.60 -10.71 7.46
N ARG A 109 -10.76 -10.96 6.85
CA ARG A 109 -11.27 -12.32 6.62
C ARG A 109 -10.31 -13.14 5.73
N VAL A 110 -9.87 -12.57 4.62
CA VAL A 110 -8.93 -13.25 3.71
C VAL A 110 -7.67 -13.70 4.46
N ARG A 111 -7.12 -12.84 5.33
CA ARG A 111 -5.94 -13.19 6.14
C ARG A 111 -6.19 -14.29 7.17
N THR A 112 -7.40 -14.35 7.74
CA THR A 112 -7.75 -15.37 8.74
C THR A 112 -8.22 -16.68 8.12
N GLU A 113 -8.90 -16.62 6.99
CA GLU A 113 -9.56 -17.77 6.35
C GLU A 113 -8.69 -18.43 5.25
N THR A 114 -7.60 -17.79 4.83
CA THR A 114 -6.71 -18.32 3.78
C THR A 114 -5.26 -18.38 4.25
N ALA A 115 -4.41 -18.98 3.42
CA ALA A 115 -2.96 -19.01 3.65
C ALA A 115 -2.23 -17.81 3.00
N LEU A 116 -2.95 -16.78 2.54
CA LEU A 116 -2.38 -15.70 1.75
C LEU A 116 -1.22 -14.98 2.43
N ASN A 117 -1.32 -14.79 3.75
CA ASN A 117 -0.26 -14.17 4.57
C ASN A 117 0.62 -15.19 5.31
N LYS A 118 0.37 -16.50 5.16
CA LYS A 118 1.22 -17.54 5.77
C LYS A 118 2.50 -17.64 4.94
N GLY A 119 3.58 -17.13 5.49
CA GLY A 119 4.87 -17.02 4.79
C GLY A 119 5.01 -15.75 3.95
N ALA A 120 4.04 -14.82 4.01
CA ALA A 120 4.23 -13.49 3.46
C ALA A 120 5.39 -12.80 4.19
N VAL A 121 6.49 -12.72 3.51
CA VAL A 121 7.72 -12.08 3.98
C VAL A 121 7.52 -10.58 3.84
N SER A 122 7.87 -9.81 4.86
CA SER A 122 7.94 -8.36 4.68
C SER A 122 9.01 -8.03 3.63
N VAL A 123 8.93 -6.84 3.00
CA VAL A 123 9.99 -6.39 2.07
C VAL A 123 11.37 -6.52 2.69
N GLY A 124 11.48 -6.24 3.99
CA GLY A 124 12.75 -6.36 4.72
C GLY A 124 13.23 -7.81 4.87
N SER A 125 12.35 -8.75 5.19
CA SER A 125 12.75 -10.16 5.28
C SER A 125 13.00 -10.78 3.90
N ALA A 126 12.21 -10.42 2.89
CA ALA A 126 12.47 -10.84 1.51
C ALA A 126 13.85 -10.38 1.00
N ALA A 127 14.24 -9.15 1.34
CA ALA A 127 15.56 -8.63 0.97
C ALA A 127 16.69 -9.44 1.63
N VAL A 128 16.53 -9.81 2.92
CA VAL A 128 17.52 -10.64 3.63
C VAL A 128 17.57 -12.04 3.06
N GLU A 129 16.45 -12.70 2.80
CA GLU A 129 16.38 -14.01 2.15
C GLU A 129 17.00 -14.02 0.76
N LEU A 130 16.73 -12.97 -0.03
CA LEU A 130 17.34 -12.81 -1.35
C LEU A 130 18.86 -12.66 -1.24
N ALA A 131 19.34 -11.88 -0.28
CA ALA A 131 20.77 -11.74 -0.03
C ALA A 131 21.42 -13.09 0.34
N GLU A 132 20.77 -13.87 1.22
CA GLU A 132 21.23 -15.22 1.56
C GLU A 132 21.22 -16.17 0.36
N SER A 133 20.16 -16.14 -0.45
CA SER A 133 20.09 -17.00 -1.64
C SER A 133 21.15 -16.69 -2.69
N ARG A 134 21.60 -15.42 -2.76
CA ARG A 134 22.59 -14.96 -3.73
C ARG A 134 24.05 -15.08 -3.25
N LEU A 135 24.26 -14.86 -1.97
CA LEU A 135 25.61 -14.74 -1.37
C LEU A 135 25.98 -15.98 -0.54
N GLY A 136 25.06 -16.92 -0.36
CA GLY A 136 25.17 -17.99 0.61
C GLY A 136 25.00 -17.46 2.03
N SER A 137 25.79 -17.94 2.99
CA SER A 137 25.76 -17.43 4.36
C SER A 137 26.13 -15.95 4.42
N LEU A 138 25.39 -15.19 5.25
CA LEU A 138 25.74 -13.81 5.60
C LEU A 138 26.71 -13.73 6.78
N GLU A 139 27.13 -14.85 7.35
CA GLU A 139 28.05 -14.91 8.47
C GLU A 139 29.37 -14.19 8.17
N GLY A 140 29.78 -13.32 9.08
CA GLY A 140 31.01 -12.51 8.94
C GLY A 140 30.91 -11.39 7.91
N LYS A 141 29.83 -11.26 7.12
CA LYS A 141 29.69 -10.20 6.11
C LYS A 141 29.29 -8.87 6.76
N SER A 142 29.73 -7.78 6.16
CA SER A 142 29.31 -6.43 6.51
C SER A 142 28.15 -6.01 5.63
N ILE A 143 27.10 -5.45 6.24
CA ILE A 143 25.87 -4.99 5.57
C ILE A 143 25.71 -3.49 5.81
N THR A 144 25.47 -2.74 4.76
CA THR A 144 25.14 -1.31 4.84
C THR A 144 23.69 -1.11 4.45
N ILE A 145 22.92 -0.45 5.33
CA ILE A 145 21.54 -0.05 5.10
C ILE A 145 21.53 1.45 4.84
N LEU A 146 21.11 1.85 3.64
CA LEU A 146 20.99 3.26 3.27
C LEU A 146 19.56 3.75 3.59
N GLY A 147 19.44 4.62 4.59
CA GLY A 147 18.19 5.13 5.12
C GLY A 147 17.84 4.55 6.49
N ALA A 148 17.14 5.30 7.32
CA ALA A 148 16.76 4.96 8.69
C ALA A 148 15.23 4.91 8.90
N GLY A 149 14.45 4.65 7.85
CA GLY A 149 12.98 4.52 7.92
C GLY A 149 12.49 3.16 8.43
N ASP A 150 11.17 2.96 8.37
CA ASP A 150 10.52 1.74 8.87
C ASP A 150 11.06 0.46 8.23
N ILE A 151 11.30 0.48 6.92
CA ILE A 151 11.87 -0.67 6.19
C ILE A 151 13.28 -1.00 6.70
N ALA A 152 14.11 0.01 6.94
CA ALA A 152 15.45 -0.18 7.50
C ALA A 152 15.38 -0.84 8.88
N SER A 153 14.43 -0.42 9.72
CA SER A 153 14.18 -1.01 11.03
C SER A 153 13.76 -2.49 10.93
N VAL A 154 12.91 -2.83 9.95
CA VAL A 154 12.50 -4.21 9.70
C VAL A 154 13.68 -5.06 9.20
N ILE A 155 14.49 -4.54 8.27
CA ILE A 155 15.70 -5.22 7.79
C ILE A 155 16.66 -5.48 8.96
N ALA A 156 16.94 -4.46 9.76
CA ALA A 156 17.84 -4.59 10.91
C ALA A 156 17.36 -5.66 11.90
N LYS A 157 16.05 -5.74 12.18
CA LYS A 157 15.46 -6.79 13.01
C LYS A 157 15.64 -8.19 12.42
N ASN A 158 15.49 -8.35 11.11
CA ASN A 158 15.68 -9.64 10.44
C ASN A 158 17.17 -10.06 10.36
N LEU A 159 18.08 -9.10 10.44
CA LEU A 159 19.52 -9.33 10.52
C LEU A 159 19.98 -9.63 11.95
N ALA A 160 19.19 -9.23 12.95
CA ALA A 160 19.50 -9.53 14.36
C ALA A 160 19.52 -11.06 14.59
N GLY A 161 20.59 -11.56 15.17
CA GLY A 161 20.79 -13.00 15.39
C GLY A 161 21.52 -13.73 14.25
N LYS A 162 21.82 -13.05 13.14
CA LYS A 162 22.76 -13.56 12.14
C LYS A 162 24.17 -13.10 12.52
N ASN A 163 25.12 -14.02 12.54
CA ASN A 163 26.53 -13.72 12.93
C ASN A 163 27.22 -12.83 11.89
N LEU A 164 26.83 -11.56 11.83
CA LEU A 164 27.35 -10.58 10.89
C LEU A 164 28.65 -9.97 11.40
N GLY A 165 29.54 -9.57 10.49
CA GLY A 165 30.74 -8.82 10.82
C GLY A 165 30.42 -7.38 11.24
N ALA A 166 29.52 -6.71 10.53
CA ALA A 166 29.01 -5.37 10.88
C ALA A 166 27.66 -5.08 10.23
N VAL A 167 26.86 -4.23 10.88
CA VAL A 167 25.67 -3.60 10.29
C VAL A 167 25.82 -2.09 10.43
N ILE A 168 25.85 -1.39 9.31
CA ILE A 168 26.00 0.07 9.22
C ILE A 168 24.66 0.64 8.71
N VAL A 169 24.13 1.62 9.41
CA VAL A 169 22.90 2.35 9.00
C VAL A 169 23.28 3.81 8.78
N THR A 170 22.92 4.38 7.63
CA THR A 170 23.25 5.78 7.27
C THR A 170 21.99 6.56 6.92
#